data_1fef6686fdc3cbd65d53c4f25cef4b21
#
_entry.id   1fef6686fdc3cbd65d53c4f25cef4b21
#
_cell.length_a   1.000
_cell.length_b   1.000
_cell.length_c   1.000
_cell.angle_alpha   90.00
_cell.angle_beta   90.00
_cell.angle_gamma   90.00
#
_symmetry.space_group_name_H-M   'P 1'
#
loop_
_entity.id
_entity.type
_entity.pdbx_description
1 polymer ?
#
loop_
_entity_poly.entity_id
_entity_poly.type
_entity_poly.pdbx_seq_one_letter_code
_entity_poly.pdbx_strand_id
1 'polypeptide(L)'
;MNNYKRLLLYAKPYSGRLMLAFLFTSVAAAGNLFVPWILKDVIDKVLMNKDIFLLNTIAVTIVIVFFIRGICFYAQTYLMSYVGQKVIIDIREAVYRKLQFLSLGYFEKRQTGTIMSYVTNDVGALQGSIIESATDFVTEMSILIGSLALMFNLHWKLSLLTLITMPLVAKAMDLFGKKLKRTSGIMQDRAADITAVLQETISSVRVIKSFVREEYEIARFVKENYANFRAQMKNAQVMATLTPVIELIAAIGVTFLIWYGGFEVINGNLTAGALIAFLVYATNLANPIKRLSRIYGNIQKAMAAAERVFSVLDEKTDIVEKENATELKAVIGKVDFKAVTFKYNENEVILKDINLAVKAGQMVAIVGPSGAGKTTIVNLLPRFYDPVAGNIYIDDVNIADVTLASLREKIGIVPQETVLFNGSIYDNILYGDLTATTEEVMAAAKAANAHDFIMQMADQYQTQIGERGSKLSGGQRQRIAIARAILKNPRILILDEATSALDTESEKLVQDALDKLMVGRTSFVIAHRLSTILQADMIIVMEKGQIVEQGSHEELLKLDGLYSGLYKLQFK
;
A
#
# COMPACT_ATOMS: atom_id res chain seq x y z
N MET A 1 -18.37 8.85 8.35
CA MET A 1 -17.63 9.67 9.35
C MET A 1 -16.52 10.41 8.60
N ASN A 2 -16.27 11.69 8.88
CA ASN A 2 -15.22 12.45 8.15
C ASN A 2 -13.85 11.80 8.41
N ASN A 3 -13.06 11.52 7.37
CA ASN A 3 -11.75 10.85 7.44
C ASN A 3 -10.80 11.52 8.45
N TYR A 4 -10.89 12.84 8.60
CA TYR A 4 -10.15 13.57 9.62
C TYR A 4 -10.48 13.13 11.06
N LYS A 5 -11.77 12.92 11.38
CA LYS A 5 -12.18 12.41 12.70
C LYS A 5 -11.68 10.98 12.95
N ARG A 6 -11.64 10.16 11.91
CA ARG A 6 -11.11 8.78 12.03
C ARG A 6 -9.61 8.80 12.35
N LEU A 7 -8.85 9.65 11.69
CA LEU A 7 -7.41 9.82 11.98
C LEU A 7 -7.17 10.28 13.42
N LEU A 8 -7.98 11.22 13.93
CA LEU A 8 -7.89 11.67 15.32
C LEU A 8 -8.22 10.54 16.32
N LEU A 9 -9.10 9.60 15.97
CA LEU A 9 -9.39 8.44 16.82
C LEU A 9 -8.17 7.53 16.97
N TYR A 10 -7.34 7.33 15.93
CA TYR A 10 -6.08 6.60 16.05
C TYR A 10 -5.05 7.34 16.91
N ALA A 11 -5.11 8.68 16.98
CA ALA A 11 -4.24 9.47 17.86
C ALA A 11 -4.73 9.50 19.33
N LYS A 12 -6.01 9.22 19.60
CA LYS A 12 -6.63 9.30 20.93
C LYS A 12 -5.92 8.48 22.02
N PRO A 13 -5.45 7.23 21.79
CA PRO A 13 -4.73 6.46 22.80
C PRO A 13 -3.43 7.15 23.27
N TYR A 14 -2.88 8.05 22.46
CA TYR A 14 -1.63 8.75 22.74
C TYR A 14 -1.83 10.19 23.21
N SER A 15 -3.06 10.59 23.61
CA SER A 15 -3.45 11.96 23.99
C SER A 15 -2.59 12.57 25.10
N GLY A 16 -2.17 11.79 26.10
CA GLY A 16 -1.29 12.29 27.16
C GLY A 16 0.07 12.77 26.63
N ARG A 17 0.67 12.02 25.70
CA ARG A 17 1.94 12.40 25.07
C ARG A 17 1.76 13.58 24.13
N LEU A 18 0.62 13.66 23.44
CA LEU A 18 0.28 14.81 22.61
C LEU A 18 0.15 16.09 23.43
N MET A 19 -0.57 16.05 24.56
CA MET A 19 -0.67 17.22 25.45
C MET A 19 0.69 17.68 25.95
N LEU A 20 1.55 16.74 26.36
CA LEU A 20 2.90 17.06 26.80
C LEU A 20 3.74 17.68 25.66
N ALA A 21 3.63 17.14 24.45
CA ALA A 21 4.30 17.69 23.28
C ALA A 21 3.81 19.11 22.96
N PHE A 22 2.52 19.39 23.02
CA PHE A 22 1.96 20.72 22.83
C PHE A 22 2.40 21.70 23.92
N LEU A 23 2.54 21.25 25.17
CA LEU A 23 3.11 22.07 26.24
C LEU A 23 4.54 22.50 25.90
N PHE A 24 5.41 21.55 25.54
CA PHE A 24 6.78 21.85 25.13
C PHE A 24 6.83 22.74 23.88
N THR A 25 5.93 22.53 22.93
CA THR A 25 5.80 23.38 21.74
C THR A 25 5.49 24.83 22.13
N SER A 26 4.57 25.05 23.06
CA SER A 26 4.19 26.39 23.54
C SER A 26 5.35 27.09 24.28
N VAL A 27 6.07 26.34 25.10
CA VAL A 27 7.26 26.87 25.78
C VAL A 27 8.37 27.24 24.80
N ALA A 28 8.62 26.37 23.80
CA ALA A 28 9.62 26.65 22.77
C ALA A 28 9.25 27.87 21.91
N ALA A 29 7.95 28.02 21.57
CA ALA A 29 7.44 29.19 20.85
C ALA A 29 7.56 30.49 21.65
N ALA A 30 7.28 30.46 22.96
CA ALA A 30 7.48 31.60 23.86
C ALA A 30 8.95 32.04 23.89
N GLY A 31 9.89 31.07 23.89
CA GLY A 31 11.32 31.36 23.80
C GLY A 31 11.72 32.10 22.51
N ASN A 32 11.07 31.82 21.38
CA ASN A 32 11.28 32.57 20.14
C ASN A 32 10.82 34.03 20.22
N LEU A 33 9.74 34.29 20.94
CA LEU A 33 9.18 35.63 21.10
C LEU A 33 9.99 36.48 22.13
N PHE A 34 10.63 35.81 23.06
CA PHE A 34 11.36 36.47 24.15
C PHE A 34 12.66 37.16 23.68
N VAL A 35 13.34 36.62 22.68
CA VAL A 35 14.64 37.12 22.20
C VAL A 35 14.55 38.55 21.65
N PRO A 36 13.62 38.91 20.74
CA PRO A 36 13.51 40.32 20.31
C PRO A 36 13.09 41.25 21.43
N TRP A 37 12.32 40.77 22.41
CA TRP A 37 11.95 41.59 23.59
C TRP A 37 13.16 41.95 24.46
N ILE A 38 14.02 40.97 24.73
CA ILE A 38 15.28 41.22 25.47
C ILE A 38 16.18 42.20 24.71
N LEU A 39 16.25 42.08 23.37
CA LEU A 39 17.07 42.97 22.55
C LEU A 39 16.67 44.45 22.75
N LYS A 40 15.39 44.75 22.95
CA LYS A 40 14.90 46.07 23.34
C LYS A 40 15.57 46.54 24.64
N ASP A 41 15.53 45.72 25.69
CA ASP A 41 16.07 46.08 27.00
C ASP A 41 17.60 46.22 26.99
N VAL A 42 18.29 45.43 26.17
CA VAL A 42 19.76 45.62 25.95
C VAL A 42 20.05 47.01 25.40
N ILE A 43 19.33 47.47 24.41
CA ILE A 43 19.57 48.75 23.76
C ILE A 43 19.16 49.91 24.70
N ASP A 44 17.96 49.86 25.24
CA ASP A 44 17.34 50.96 25.97
C ASP A 44 17.91 51.12 27.40
N LYS A 45 18.25 50.00 28.07
CA LYS A 45 18.69 50.03 29.48
C LYS A 45 20.18 49.78 29.65
N VAL A 46 20.77 48.83 28.91
CA VAL A 46 22.18 48.46 29.08
C VAL A 46 23.11 49.43 28.37
N LEU A 47 22.88 49.62 27.05
CA LEU A 47 23.79 50.44 26.25
C LEU A 47 23.67 51.93 26.56
N MET A 48 22.47 52.44 26.82
CA MET A 48 22.24 53.83 27.17
C MET A 48 22.80 54.18 28.55
N ASN A 49 22.64 53.27 29.54
CA ASN A 49 23.08 53.49 30.91
C ASN A 49 24.51 52.99 31.21
N LYS A 50 25.15 52.28 30.24
CA LYS A 50 26.46 51.62 30.37
C LYS A 50 26.53 50.64 31.55
N ASP A 51 25.44 49.93 31.84
CA ASP A 51 25.33 49.01 32.98
C ASP A 51 25.86 47.61 32.60
N ILE A 52 27.11 47.33 33.04
CA ILE A 52 27.82 46.09 32.79
C ILE A 52 27.19 44.92 33.56
N PHE A 53 26.65 45.16 34.77
CA PHE A 53 26.03 44.09 35.55
C PHE A 53 24.74 43.57 34.86
N LEU A 54 23.92 44.52 34.39
CA LEU A 54 22.71 44.17 33.64
C LEU A 54 23.04 43.47 32.31
N LEU A 55 24.15 43.88 31.64
CA LEU A 55 24.64 43.21 30.43
C LEU A 55 24.94 41.72 30.68
N ASN A 56 25.73 41.44 31.72
CA ASN A 56 26.10 40.08 32.09
C ASN A 56 24.89 39.25 32.47
N THR A 57 23.95 39.82 33.22
CA THR A 57 22.70 39.14 33.61
C THR A 57 21.85 38.78 32.40
N ILE A 58 21.69 39.70 31.45
CA ILE A 58 20.94 39.42 30.21
C ILE A 58 21.65 38.38 29.36
N ALA A 59 22.97 38.43 29.23
CA ALA A 59 23.75 37.45 28.48
C ALA A 59 23.53 36.02 29.02
N VAL A 60 23.62 35.86 30.36
CA VAL A 60 23.34 34.57 31.00
C VAL A 60 21.87 34.15 30.80
N THR A 61 20.93 35.07 30.93
CA THR A 61 19.50 34.81 30.73
C THR A 61 19.22 34.31 29.31
N ILE A 62 19.82 34.92 28.30
CA ILE A 62 19.69 34.46 26.90
C ILE A 62 20.17 33.00 26.75
N VAL A 63 21.35 32.69 27.32
CA VAL A 63 21.88 31.30 27.25
C VAL A 63 20.93 30.32 27.93
N ILE A 64 20.40 30.66 29.11
CA ILE A 64 19.44 29.79 29.83
C ILE A 64 18.16 29.60 29.01
N VAL A 65 17.60 30.67 28.43
CA VAL A 65 16.39 30.59 27.60
C VAL A 65 16.63 29.71 26.38
N PHE A 66 17.76 29.86 25.69
CA PHE A 66 18.09 29.00 24.55
C PHE A 66 18.31 27.55 24.95
N PHE A 67 18.91 27.30 26.11
CA PHE A 67 19.09 25.96 26.65
C PHE A 67 17.74 25.27 26.96
N ILE A 68 16.84 25.94 27.69
CA ILE A 68 15.49 25.46 28.00
C ILE A 68 14.71 25.23 26.71
N ARG A 69 14.77 26.17 25.77
CA ARG A 69 14.14 26.03 24.45
C ARG A 69 14.66 24.81 23.69
N GLY A 70 15.99 24.57 23.73
CA GLY A 70 16.59 23.38 23.09
C GLY A 70 16.07 22.09 23.67
N ILE A 71 15.95 21.98 24.99
CA ILE A 71 15.37 20.82 25.67
C ILE A 71 13.90 20.65 25.27
N CYS A 72 13.11 21.72 25.29
CA CYS A 72 11.71 21.69 24.91
C CYS A 72 11.53 21.29 23.44
N PHE A 73 12.37 21.82 22.55
CA PHE A 73 12.37 21.46 21.12
C PHE A 73 12.71 19.99 20.89
N TYR A 74 13.70 19.46 21.59
CA TYR A 74 14.02 18.04 21.56
C TYR A 74 12.84 17.20 22.04
N ALA A 75 12.29 17.51 23.21
CA ALA A 75 11.21 16.78 23.83
C ALA A 75 9.95 16.76 22.94
N GLN A 76 9.53 17.93 22.41
CA GLN A 76 8.38 18.01 21.51
C GLN A 76 8.59 17.17 20.24
N THR A 77 9.77 17.29 19.59
CA THR A 77 10.07 16.57 18.34
C THR A 77 10.07 15.07 18.57
N TYR A 78 10.71 14.61 19.65
CA TYR A 78 10.74 13.20 20.00
C TYR A 78 9.34 12.64 20.31
N LEU A 79 8.55 13.34 21.16
CA LEU A 79 7.20 12.90 21.52
C LEU A 79 6.27 12.84 20.30
N MET A 80 6.32 13.87 19.46
CA MET A 80 5.49 13.90 18.25
C MET A 80 5.89 12.82 17.25
N SER A 81 7.19 12.61 17.02
CA SER A 81 7.69 11.52 16.17
C SER A 81 7.27 10.16 16.72
N TYR A 82 7.35 9.96 18.04
CA TYR A 82 6.90 8.72 18.68
C TYR A 82 5.42 8.45 18.45
N VAL A 83 4.56 9.45 18.72
CA VAL A 83 3.11 9.32 18.50
C VAL A 83 2.81 9.00 17.04
N GLY A 84 3.50 9.70 16.13
CA GLY A 84 3.32 9.49 14.72
C GLY A 84 3.64 8.09 14.24
N GLN A 85 4.80 7.60 14.63
CA GLN A 85 5.19 6.25 14.27
C GLN A 85 4.21 5.21 14.82
N LYS A 86 3.69 5.41 16.06
CA LYS A 86 2.70 4.51 16.64
C LYS A 86 1.37 4.51 15.87
N VAL A 87 0.83 5.69 15.55
CA VAL A 87 -0.39 5.81 14.75
C VAL A 87 -0.22 5.15 13.37
N ILE A 88 0.96 5.30 12.74
CA ILE A 88 1.25 4.65 11.45
C ILE A 88 1.31 3.13 11.57
N ILE A 89 1.94 2.61 12.63
CA ILE A 89 1.97 1.16 12.90
C ILE A 89 0.54 0.64 13.04
N ASP A 90 -0.29 1.29 13.85
CA ASP A 90 -1.68 0.87 14.10
C ASP A 90 -2.52 0.87 12.81
N ILE A 91 -2.40 1.93 11.99
CA ILE A 91 -3.11 2.02 10.69
C ILE A 91 -2.59 0.95 9.72
N ARG A 92 -1.27 0.77 9.62
CA ARG A 92 -0.67 -0.23 8.72
C ARG A 92 -1.08 -1.64 9.07
N GLU A 93 -1.08 -1.96 10.36
CA GLU A 93 -1.56 -3.25 10.85
C GLU A 93 -3.05 -3.46 10.54
N ALA A 94 -3.89 -2.45 10.78
CA ALA A 94 -5.31 -2.51 10.46
C ALA A 94 -5.57 -2.74 8.97
N VAL A 95 -4.85 -2.01 8.08
CA VAL A 95 -4.96 -2.18 6.62
C VAL A 95 -4.48 -3.57 6.20
N TYR A 96 -3.32 -4.02 6.70
CA TYR A 96 -2.77 -5.33 6.36
C TYR A 96 -3.70 -6.45 6.81
N ARG A 97 -4.21 -6.37 8.04
CA ARG A 97 -5.20 -7.32 8.57
C ARG A 97 -6.46 -7.34 7.70
N LYS A 98 -6.98 -6.18 7.31
CA LYS A 98 -8.15 -6.09 6.42
C LYS A 98 -7.88 -6.75 5.07
N LEU A 99 -6.73 -6.49 4.45
CA LEU A 99 -6.34 -7.11 3.18
C LEU A 99 -6.32 -8.64 3.25
N GLN A 100 -5.86 -9.25 4.37
CA GLN A 100 -5.85 -10.71 4.51
C GLN A 100 -7.24 -11.35 4.49
N PHE A 101 -8.28 -10.58 4.86
CA PHE A 101 -9.67 -11.07 4.93
C PHE A 101 -10.55 -10.59 3.76
N LEU A 102 -10.01 -9.87 2.79
CA LEU A 102 -10.76 -9.50 1.58
C LEU A 102 -10.89 -10.68 0.62
N SER A 103 -11.98 -10.68 -0.18
CA SER A 103 -12.24 -11.69 -1.20
C SER A 103 -11.20 -11.66 -2.33
N LEU A 104 -11.03 -12.79 -3.03
CA LEU A 104 -10.13 -12.89 -4.18
C LEU A 104 -10.49 -11.87 -5.28
N GLY A 105 -11.78 -11.63 -5.50
CA GLY A 105 -12.27 -10.65 -6.48
C GLY A 105 -11.79 -9.22 -6.23
N TYR A 106 -11.46 -8.84 -4.99
CA TYR A 106 -10.83 -7.55 -4.70
C TYR A 106 -9.44 -7.43 -5.32
N PHE A 107 -8.63 -8.51 -5.24
CA PHE A 107 -7.25 -8.54 -5.75
C PHE A 107 -7.19 -8.66 -7.26
N GLU A 108 -8.13 -9.38 -7.88
CA GLU A 108 -8.21 -9.53 -9.33
C GLU A 108 -8.60 -8.24 -10.06
N LYS A 109 -9.45 -7.42 -9.42
CA LYS A 109 -9.89 -6.13 -9.99
C LYS A 109 -8.86 -5.01 -9.86
N ARG A 110 -7.79 -5.19 -9.09
CA ARG A 110 -6.80 -4.14 -8.78
C ARG A 110 -5.37 -4.61 -9.01
N GLN A 111 -4.54 -3.73 -9.50
CA GLN A 111 -3.11 -4.01 -9.67
C GLN A 111 -2.42 -4.16 -8.31
N THR A 112 -1.57 -5.16 -8.15
CA THR A 112 -0.80 -5.43 -6.92
C THR A 112 -0.01 -4.21 -6.46
N GLY A 113 0.62 -3.47 -7.39
CA GLY A 113 1.36 -2.25 -7.08
C GLY A 113 0.51 -1.15 -6.43
N THR A 114 -0.75 -1.01 -6.85
CA THR A 114 -1.70 -0.06 -6.25
C THR A 114 -2.03 -0.46 -4.80
N ILE A 115 -2.28 -1.75 -4.56
CA ILE A 115 -2.56 -2.27 -3.20
C ILE A 115 -1.34 -2.08 -2.29
N MET A 116 -0.13 -2.38 -2.78
CA MET A 116 1.11 -2.15 -2.04
C MET A 116 1.30 -0.67 -1.70
N SER A 117 0.96 0.24 -2.63
CA SER A 117 1.05 1.68 -2.42
C SER A 117 0.14 2.16 -1.28
N TYR A 118 -1.04 1.57 -1.08
CA TYR A 118 -1.90 1.90 0.05
C TYR A 118 -1.22 1.65 1.40
N VAL A 119 -0.52 0.53 1.55
CA VAL A 119 0.14 0.14 2.82
C VAL A 119 1.45 0.90 3.05
N THR A 120 2.18 1.24 1.98
CA THR A 120 3.51 1.88 2.08
C THR A 120 3.44 3.39 1.92
N ASN A 121 3.05 3.86 0.74
CA ASN A 121 3.13 5.27 0.37
C ASN A 121 2.01 6.11 0.99
N ASP A 122 0.75 5.64 0.90
CA ASP A 122 -0.39 6.41 1.41
C ASP A 122 -0.39 6.47 2.94
N VAL A 123 -0.12 5.34 3.61
CA VAL A 123 0.05 5.34 5.07
C VAL A 123 1.25 6.20 5.48
N GLY A 124 2.36 6.17 4.73
CA GLY A 124 3.52 7.05 4.95
C GLY A 124 3.19 8.53 4.79
N ALA A 125 2.38 8.89 3.80
CA ALA A 125 1.93 10.27 3.58
C ALA A 125 1.08 10.82 4.73
N LEU A 126 0.37 9.97 5.47
CA LEU A 126 -0.38 10.34 6.67
C LEU A 126 0.54 10.79 7.81
N GLN A 127 1.72 10.17 7.95
CA GLN A 127 2.67 10.47 9.02
C GLN A 127 3.13 11.93 8.98
N GLY A 128 3.74 12.36 7.88
CA GLY A 128 4.31 13.71 7.76
C GLY A 128 3.27 14.82 7.89
N SER A 129 2.02 14.51 7.57
CA SER A 129 0.98 15.54 7.50
C SER A 129 0.18 15.69 8.78
N ILE A 130 -0.02 14.63 9.57
CA ILE A 130 -0.82 14.71 10.79
C ILE A 130 0.01 15.25 11.96
N ILE A 131 1.26 14.85 12.05
CA ILE A 131 2.11 15.09 13.22
C ILE A 131 2.96 16.32 13.04
N GLU A 132 3.71 16.39 11.94
CA GLU A 132 4.53 17.57 11.63
C GLU A 132 3.63 18.79 11.44
N SER A 133 2.53 18.64 10.68
CA SER A 133 1.61 19.75 10.44
C SER A 133 0.90 20.24 11.70
N ALA A 134 0.55 19.36 12.65
CA ALA A 134 -0.10 19.79 13.90
C ALA A 134 0.86 20.56 14.79
N THR A 135 2.10 20.09 14.94
CA THR A 135 3.14 20.77 15.72
C THR A 135 3.53 22.11 15.10
N ASP A 136 3.80 22.09 13.78
CA ASP A 136 4.13 23.30 13.03
C ASP A 136 2.98 24.31 13.10
N PHE A 137 1.72 23.88 12.98
CA PHE A 137 0.56 24.76 13.08
C PHE A 137 0.51 25.47 14.44
N VAL A 138 0.65 24.74 15.54
CA VAL A 138 0.64 25.34 16.88
C VAL A 138 1.84 26.29 17.06
N THR A 139 3.03 25.90 16.62
CA THR A 139 4.23 26.72 16.69
C THR A 139 4.06 28.01 15.90
N GLU A 140 3.67 27.93 14.64
CA GLU A 140 3.58 29.08 13.75
C GLU A 140 2.41 30.00 14.12
N MET A 141 1.28 29.46 14.57
CA MET A 141 0.16 30.26 15.11
C MET A 141 0.57 30.96 16.39
N SER A 142 1.30 30.31 17.30
CA SER A 142 1.78 30.94 18.53
C SER A 142 2.76 32.07 18.23
N ILE A 143 3.68 31.89 17.28
CA ILE A 143 4.62 32.93 16.84
C ILE A 143 3.88 34.08 16.17
N LEU A 144 2.91 33.80 15.29
CA LEU A 144 2.14 34.82 14.58
C LEU A 144 1.33 35.68 15.54
N ILE A 145 0.52 35.04 16.41
CA ILE A 145 -0.34 35.72 17.37
C ILE A 145 0.53 36.48 18.41
N GLY A 146 1.57 35.82 18.94
CA GLY A 146 2.46 36.43 19.93
C GLY A 146 3.24 37.60 19.36
N SER A 147 3.80 37.50 18.14
CA SER A 147 4.47 38.60 17.48
C SER A 147 3.55 39.80 17.25
N LEU A 148 2.32 39.58 16.76
CA LEU A 148 1.32 40.62 16.57
C LEU A 148 0.96 41.29 17.90
N ALA A 149 0.68 40.51 18.95
CA ALA A 149 0.34 41.05 20.27
C ALA A 149 1.46 41.92 20.83
N LEU A 150 2.72 41.48 20.74
CA LEU A 150 3.88 42.23 21.17
C LEU A 150 4.13 43.50 20.33
N MET A 151 3.91 43.43 19.01
CA MET A 151 4.01 44.58 18.12
C MET A 151 2.95 45.66 18.46
N PHE A 152 1.69 45.25 18.70
CA PHE A 152 0.63 46.15 19.11
C PHE A 152 0.93 46.81 20.49
N ASN A 153 1.53 46.05 21.40
CA ASN A 153 1.94 46.55 22.70
C ASN A 153 3.10 47.57 22.59
N LEU A 154 4.06 47.34 21.68
CA LEU A 154 5.18 48.23 21.44
C LEU A 154 4.74 49.55 20.80
N HIS A 155 4.00 49.48 19.68
CA HIS A 155 3.52 50.69 18.99
C HIS A 155 2.40 50.36 17.99
N TRP A 156 1.14 50.67 18.33
CA TRP A 156 -0.05 50.25 17.55
C TRP A 156 -0.11 50.83 16.13
N LYS A 157 0.38 52.10 15.92
CA LYS A 157 0.38 52.71 14.57
C LYS A 157 1.34 52.01 13.60
N LEU A 158 2.56 51.66 14.07
CA LEU A 158 3.52 50.87 13.29
C LEU A 158 2.97 49.47 12.99
N SER A 159 2.23 48.88 13.92
CA SER A 159 1.59 47.57 13.70
C SER A 159 0.55 47.63 12.60
N LEU A 160 -0.30 48.67 12.55
CA LEU A 160 -1.24 48.87 11.45
C LEU A 160 -0.52 49.08 10.11
N LEU A 161 0.56 49.85 10.08
CA LEU A 161 1.38 50.03 8.87
C LEU A 161 1.93 48.70 8.36
N THR A 162 2.43 47.84 9.26
CA THR A 162 2.88 46.48 8.91
C THR A 162 1.73 45.64 8.33
N LEU A 163 0.55 45.71 8.94
CA LEU A 163 -0.62 44.96 8.44
C LEU A 163 -1.07 45.39 7.03
N ILE A 164 -0.82 46.66 6.64
CA ILE A 164 -1.12 47.15 5.27
C ILE A 164 -0.19 46.52 4.23
N THR A 165 1.03 46.15 4.58
CA THR A 165 1.96 45.48 3.66
C THR A 165 1.62 44.01 3.41
N MET A 166 0.96 43.34 4.36
CA MET A 166 0.59 41.91 4.26
C MET A 166 -0.31 41.57 3.07
N PRO A 167 -1.40 42.29 2.78
CA PRO A 167 -2.24 42.04 1.61
C PRO A 167 -1.47 42.12 0.28
N LEU A 168 -0.48 43.01 0.18
CA LEU A 168 0.36 43.11 -1.03
C LEU A 168 1.20 41.86 -1.25
N VAL A 169 1.83 41.39 -0.17
CA VAL A 169 2.58 40.11 -0.20
C VAL A 169 1.63 38.93 -0.50
N ALA A 170 0.47 38.87 0.15
CA ALA A 170 -0.51 37.83 -0.08
C ALA A 170 -1.01 37.80 -1.53
N LYS A 171 -1.27 38.97 -2.14
CA LYS A 171 -1.68 39.08 -3.54
C LYS A 171 -0.57 38.62 -4.50
N ALA A 172 0.68 38.98 -4.24
CA ALA A 172 1.82 38.49 -5.01
C ALA A 172 1.93 36.97 -4.91
N MET A 173 1.82 36.41 -3.69
CA MET A 173 1.84 34.96 -3.45
C MET A 173 0.69 34.24 -4.17
N ASP A 174 -0.53 34.78 -4.21
CA ASP A 174 -1.66 34.17 -4.92
C ASP A 174 -1.43 34.13 -6.44
N LEU A 175 -0.98 35.26 -7.01
CA LEU A 175 -0.71 35.36 -8.46
C LEU A 175 0.37 34.38 -8.91
N PHE A 176 1.50 34.35 -8.20
CA PHE A 176 2.60 33.44 -8.51
C PHE A 176 2.26 32.00 -8.11
N GLY A 177 1.50 31.78 -7.03
CA GLY A 177 1.06 30.48 -6.57
C GLY A 177 0.20 29.75 -7.60
N LYS A 178 -0.74 30.43 -8.26
CA LYS A 178 -1.54 29.88 -9.36
C LYS A 178 -0.66 29.46 -10.54
N LYS A 179 0.30 30.31 -10.91
CA LYS A 179 1.24 30.01 -12.00
C LYS A 179 2.17 28.85 -11.63
N LEU A 180 2.67 28.82 -10.40
CA LEU A 180 3.51 27.76 -9.88
C LEU A 180 2.76 26.42 -9.83
N LYS A 181 1.51 26.41 -9.35
CA LYS A 181 0.66 25.20 -9.34
C LYS A 181 0.53 24.60 -10.75
N ARG A 182 0.27 25.45 -11.75
CA ARG A 182 0.17 25.02 -13.16
C ARG A 182 1.49 24.46 -13.69
N THR A 183 2.61 25.17 -13.48
CA THR A 183 3.93 24.71 -13.98
C THR A 183 4.42 23.46 -13.24
N SER A 184 4.16 23.34 -11.93
CA SER A 184 4.47 22.15 -11.15
C SER A 184 3.64 20.94 -11.60
N GLY A 185 2.36 21.12 -11.95
CA GLY A 185 1.55 20.05 -12.55
C GLY A 185 2.16 19.52 -13.83
N ILE A 186 2.48 20.42 -14.79
CA ILE A 186 3.14 20.04 -16.05
C ILE A 186 4.48 19.34 -15.80
N MET A 187 5.26 19.81 -14.83
CA MET A 187 6.54 19.19 -14.46
C MET A 187 6.33 17.77 -13.93
N GLN A 188 5.31 17.53 -13.09
CA GLN A 188 4.97 16.21 -12.57
C GLN A 188 4.51 15.26 -13.68
N ASP A 189 3.67 15.74 -14.62
CA ASP A 189 3.22 14.95 -15.76
C ASP A 189 4.42 14.50 -16.62
N ARG A 190 5.37 15.42 -16.91
CA ARG A 190 6.58 15.08 -17.67
C ARG A 190 7.54 14.14 -16.94
N ALA A 191 7.60 14.22 -15.62
CA ALA A 191 8.34 13.25 -14.81
C ALA A 191 7.68 11.86 -14.83
N ALA A 192 6.36 11.79 -14.84
CA ALA A 192 5.62 10.54 -15.00
C ALA A 192 5.85 9.91 -16.38
N ASP A 193 5.90 10.72 -17.47
CA ASP A 193 6.20 10.24 -18.83
C ASP A 193 7.58 9.55 -18.88
N ILE A 194 8.61 10.14 -18.24
CA ILE A 194 9.94 9.50 -18.13
C ILE A 194 9.86 8.16 -17.39
N THR A 195 9.14 8.12 -16.27
CA THR A 195 9.00 6.89 -15.48
C THR A 195 8.31 5.80 -16.29
N ALA A 196 7.28 6.15 -17.07
CA ALA A 196 6.59 5.22 -17.96
C ALA A 196 7.53 4.64 -19.05
N VAL A 197 8.32 5.49 -19.70
CA VAL A 197 9.32 5.05 -20.69
C VAL A 197 10.35 4.12 -20.05
N LEU A 198 10.89 4.46 -18.87
CA LEU A 198 11.84 3.61 -18.15
C LEU A 198 11.24 2.26 -17.77
N GLN A 199 10.02 2.25 -17.25
CA GLN A 199 9.33 1.01 -16.86
C GLN A 199 9.11 0.11 -18.09
N GLU A 200 8.67 0.67 -19.21
CA GLU A 200 8.45 -0.06 -20.46
C GLU A 200 9.77 -0.64 -21.00
N THR A 201 10.82 0.17 -21.11
CA THR A 201 12.12 -0.24 -21.68
C THR A 201 12.84 -1.27 -20.79
N ILE A 202 12.83 -1.09 -19.46
CA ILE A 202 13.48 -2.02 -18.54
C ILE A 202 12.76 -3.37 -18.49
N SER A 203 11.42 -3.36 -18.44
CA SER A 203 10.64 -4.61 -18.46
C SER A 203 10.72 -5.35 -19.77
N SER A 204 10.95 -4.64 -20.89
CA SER A 204 11.05 -5.21 -22.23
C SER A 204 12.48 -5.30 -22.76
N VAL A 205 13.50 -5.24 -21.87
CA VAL A 205 14.91 -5.19 -22.28
C VAL A 205 15.34 -6.35 -23.18
N ARG A 206 14.80 -7.56 -22.95
CA ARG A 206 15.06 -8.73 -23.79
C ARG A 206 14.58 -8.49 -25.24
N VAL A 207 13.42 -7.87 -25.42
CA VAL A 207 12.86 -7.55 -26.74
C VAL A 207 13.77 -6.51 -27.43
N ILE A 208 14.12 -5.42 -26.72
CA ILE A 208 15.00 -4.38 -27.25
C ILE A 208 16.32 -4.97 -27.74
N LYS A 209 16.94 -5.84 -26.92
CA LYS A 209 18.19 -6.54 -27.27
C LYS A 209 18.04 -7.48 -28.46
N SER A 210 16.94 -8.24 -28.53
CA SER A 210 16.70 -9.19 -29.62
C SER A 210 16.48 -8.50 -30.98
N PHE A 211 15.93 -7.28 -30.97
CA PHE A 211 15.71 -6.50 -32.18
C PHE A 211 16.79 -5.45 -32.47
N VAL A 212 17.83 -5.35 -31.62
CA VAL A 212 18.94 -4.37 -31.74
C VAL A 212 18.37 -2.93 -31.87
N ARG A 213 17.51 -2.54 -30.92
CA ARG A 213 16.82 -1.25 -30.93
C ARG A 213 17.24 -0.30 -29.80
N GLU A 214 18.43 -0.47 -29.26
CA GLU A 214 18.95 0.35 -28.16
C GLU A 214 18.98 1.83 -28.52
N GLU A 215 19.51 2.18 -29.70
CA GLU A 215 19.62 3.57 -30.14
C GLU A 215 18.24 4.23 -30.34
N TYR A 216 17.26 3.48 -30.81
CA TYR A 216 15.87 3.96 -30.92
C TYR A 216 15.28 4.31 -29.56
N GLU A 217 15.45 3.43 -28.57
CA GLU A 217 14.93 3.68 -27.22
C GLU A 217 15.70 4.79 -26.49
N ILE A 218 17.02 4.91 -26.72
CA ILE A 218 17.82 6.03 -26.24
C ILE A 218 17.29 7.34 -26.79
N ALA A 219 17.03 7.42 -28.10
CA ALA A 219 16.49 8.63 -28.73
C ALA A 219 15.09 8.99 -28.17
N ARG A 220 14.23 8.00 -27.95
CA ARG A 220 12.91 8.16 -27.31
C ARG A 220 13.04 8.71 -25.90
N PHE A 221 13.91 8.12 -25.07
CA PHE A 221 14.17 8.59 -23.71
C PHE A 221 14.72 10.01 -23.69
N VAL A 222 15.70 10.34 -24.53
CA VAL A 222 16.30 11.68 -24.63
C VAL A 222 15.25 12.73 -24.96
N LYS A 223 14.31 12.42 -25.87
CA LYS A 223 13.21 13.32 -26.23
C LYS A 223 12.35 13.67 -25.02
N GLU A 224 11.89 12.67 -24.26
CA GLU A 224 11.05 12.88 -23.07
C GLU A 224 11.84 13.55 -21.94
N ASN A 225 13.10 13.18 -21.75
CA ASN A 225 13.98 13.82 -20.78
C ASN A 225 14.18 15.32 -21.06
N TYR A 226 14.29 15.69 -22.36
CA TYR A 226 14.41 17.10 -22.76
C TYR A 226 13.07 17.85 -22.58
N ALA A 227 11.93 17.18 -22.76
CA ALA A 227 10.61 17.75 -22.48
C ALA A 227 10.44 18.04 -20.98
N ASN A 228 10.88 17.11 -20.12
CA ASN A 228 10.91 17.28 -18.68
C ASN A 228 11.84 18.42 -18.25
N PHE A 229 13.06 18.50 -18.81
CA PHE A 229 13.98 19.60 -18.56
C PHE A 229 13.34 20.95 -18.83
N ARG A 230 12.65 21.12 -19.99
CA ARG A 230 11.95 22.37 -20.33
C ARG A 230 10.85 22.71 -19.32
N ALA A 231 10.10 21.70 -18.86
CA ALA A 231 9.06 21.89 -17.85
C ALA A 231 9.67 22.31 -16.50
N GLN A 232 10.76 21.67 -16.07
CA GLN A 232 11.48 22.03 -14.85
C GLN A 232 12.05 23.46 -14.92
N MET A 233 12.67 23.84 -16.06
CA MET A 233 13.20 25.19 -16.25
C MET A 233 12.11 26.26 -16.21
N LYS A 234 10.93 25.98 -16.77
CA LYS A 234 9.79 26.90 -16.70
C LYS A 234 9.28 27.07 -15.27
N ASN A 235 9.26 25.98 -14.48
CA ASN A 235 8.91 26.03 -13.06
C ASN A 235 9.96 26.80 -12.26
N ALA A 236 11.24 26.56 -12.53
CA ALA A 236 12.36 27.29 -11.91
C ALA A 236 12.32 28.78 -12.20
N GLN A 237 11.97 29.21 -13.43
CA GLN A 237 11.79 30.62 -13.77
C GLN A 237 10.71 31.29 -12.92
N VAL A 238 9.57 30.63 -12.70
CA VAL A 238 8.51 31.17 -11.84
C VAL A 238 8.99 31.33 -10.41
N MET A 239 9.70 30.35 -9.87
CA MET A 239 10.29 30.40 -8.53
C MET A 239 11.36 31.48 -8.42
N ALA A 240 12.27 31.57 -9.38
CA ALA A 240 13.34 32.56 -9.43
C ALA A 240 12.81 34.01 -9.52
N THR A 241 11.62 34.20 -10.09
CA THR A 241 10.99 35.53 -10.17
C THR A 241 10.22 35.87 -8.89
N LEU A 242 9.61 34.89 -8.23
CA LEU A 242 8.79 35.09 -7.03
C LEU A 242 9.61 35.67 -5.87
N THR A 243 10.80 35.12 -5.61
CA THR A 243 11.63 35.51 -4.47
C THR A 243 12.02 37.00 -4.52
N PRO A 244 12.62 37.54 -5.59
CA PRO A 244 12.95 38.95 -5.70
C PRO A 244 11.74 39.89 -5.58
N VAL A 245 10.57 39.48 -6.12
CA VAL A 245 9.35 40.28 -6.00
C VAL A 245 8.91 40.41 -4.56
N ILE A 246 8.91 39.30 -3.81
CA ILE A 246 8.56 39.31 -2.38
C ILE A 246 9.59 40.12 -1.58
N GLU A 247 10.88 39.96 -1.87
CA GLU A 247 11.96 40.70 -1.21
C GLU A 247 11.84 42.20 -1.47
N LEU A 248 11.51 42.64 -2.67
CA LEU A 248 11.29 44.04 -2.99
C LEU A 248 10.11 44.62 -2.21
N ILE A 249 8.97 43.92 -2.15
CA ILE A 249 7.80 44.35 -1.36
C ILE A 249 8.19 44.45 0.13
N ALA A 250 8.91 43.46 0.65
CA ALA A 250 9.36 43.45 2.03
C ALA A 250 10.34 44.59 2.31
N ALA A 251 11.31 44.85 1.42
CA ALA A 251 12.25 45.94 1.53
C ALA A 251 11.55 47.33 1.58
N ILE A 252 10.57 47.54 0.71
CA ILE A 252 9.74 48.77 0.73
C ILE A 252 9.03 48.89 2.09
N GLY A 253 8.40 47.80 2.56
CA GLY A 253 7.74 47.81 3.87
C GLY A 253 8.66 48.11 5.03
N VAL A 254 9.83 47.47 5.07
CA VAL A 254 10.87 47.74 6.11
C VAL A 254 11.37 49.16 6.02
N THR A 255 11.58 49.72 4.82
CA THR A 255 12.00 51.10 4.63
C THR A 255 10.98 52.09 5.21
N PHE A 256 9.67 51.86 4.94
CA PHE A 256 8.62 52.68 5.56
C PHE A 256 8.59 52.56 7.08
N LEU A 257 8.79 51.36 7.62
CA LEU A 257 8.83 51.12 9.06
C LEU A 257 10.02 51.85 9.71
N ILE A 258 11.21 51.84 9.09
CA ILE A 258 12.39 52.54 9.58
C ILE A 258 12.16 54.05 9.49
N TRP A 259 11.60 54.53 8.38
CA TRP A 259 11.37 55.97 8.20
C TRP A 259 10.34 56.51 9.21
N TYR A 260 9.16 55.91 9.30
CA TYR A 260 8.13 56.37 10.24
C TYR A 260 8.50 56.04 11.69
N GLY A 261 9.06 54.86 11.99
CA GLY A 261 9.51 54.49 13.30
C GLY A 261 10.66 55.37 13.80
N GLY A 262 11.60 55.74 12.91
CA GLY A 262 12.65 56.70 13.20
C GLY A 262 12.10 58.09 13.55
N PHE A 263 11.06 58.54 12.82
CA PHE A 263 10.37 59.79 13.14
C PHE A 263 9.72 59.75 14.54
N GLU A 264 9.07 58.64 14.93
CA GLU A 264 8.47 58.45 16.26
C GLU A 264 9.56 58.37 17.36
N VAL A 265 10.76 57.84 17.06
CA VAL A 265 11.90 57.82 17.99
C VAL A 265 12.44 59.24 18.21
N ILE A 266 12.61 60.03 17.14
CA ILE A 266 13.08 61.42 17.22
C ILE A 266 12.09 62.27 18.04
N ASN A 267 10.80 62.02 17.91
CA ASN A 267 9.75 62.70 18.68
C ASN A 267 9.59 62.20 20.13
N GLY A 268 10.37 61.21 20.57
CA GLY A 268 10.30 60.64 21.91
C GLY A 268 9.13 59.73 22.21
N ASN A 269 8.31 59.37 21.20
CA ASN A 269 7.16 58.49 21.35
C ASN A 269 7.52 57.00 21.34
N LEU A 270 8.73 56.65 20.89
CA LEU A 270 9.26 55.29 20.79
C LEU A 270 10.73 55.27 21.20
N THR A 271 11.20 54.19 21.83
CA THR A 271 12.62 54.01 22.09
C THR A 271 13.34 53.34 20.91
N ALA A 272 14.66 53.59 20.80
CA ALA A 272 15.46 52.94 19.73
C ALA A 272 15.43 51.41 19.83
N GLY A 273 15.50 50.88 21.05
CA GLY A 273 15.40 49.44 21.29
C GLY A 273 14.03 48.86 20.92
N ALA A 274 12.95 49.61 21.21
CA ALA A 274 11.60 49.20 20.81
C ALA A 274 11.43 49.19 19.30
N LEU A 275 12.02 50.14 18.56
CA LEU A 275 12.01 50.13 17.09
C LEU A 275 12.73 48.90 16.51
N ILE A 276 13.91 48.58 17.05
CA ILE A 276 14.68 47.42 16.58
C ILE A 276 13.93 46.13 16.89
N ALA A 277 13.38 45.95 18.10
CA ALA A 277 12.57 44.81 18.46
C ALA A 277 11.34 44.67 17.53
N PHE A 278 10.69 45.79 17.21
CA PHE A 278 9.57 45.86 16.30
C PHE A 278 9.96 45.39 14.89
N LEU A 279 11.09 45.82 14.35
CA LEU A 279 11.59 45.42 13.05
C LEU A 279 11.88 43.91 13.01
N VAL A 280 12.45 43.33 14.07
CA VAL A 280 12.69 41.89 14.17
C VAL A 280 11.36 41.12 14.18
N TYR A 281 10.36 41.56 14.94
CA TYR A 281 9.02 40.93 14.90
C TYR A 281 8.36 41.05 13.51
N ALA A 282 8.42 42.22 12.89
CA ALA A 282 7.83 42.47 11.58
C ALA A 282 8.46 41.60 10.48
N THR A 283 9.78 41.45 10.47
CA THR A 283 10.47 40.59 9.50
C THR A 283 10.16 39.11 9.74
N ASN A 284 9.97 38.70 11.00
CA ASN A 284 9.64 37.32 11.33
C ASN A 284 8.20 36.93 10.99
N LEU A 285 7.25 37.85 10.74
CA LEU A 285 5.86 37.53 10.39
C LEU A 285 5.71 36.80 9.05
N ALA A 286 6.64 36.99 8.13
CA ALA A 286 6.56 36.33 6.80
C ALA A 286 6.71 34.80 6.87
N ASN A 287 7.50 34.29 7.80
CA ASN A 287 7.80 32.87 7.93
C ASN A 287 6.59 32.03 8.37
N PRO A 288 5.85 32.39 9.45
CA PRO A 288 4.61 31.72 9.83
C PRO A 288 3.60 31.63 8.70
N ILE A 289 3.41 32.69 7.93
CA ILE A 289 2.45 32.71 6.82
C ILE A 289 2.82 31.70 5.73
N LYS A 290 4.10 31.66 5.32
CA LYS A 290 4.61 30.68 4.35
C LYS A 290 4.45 29.26 4.86
N ARG A 291 4.77 29.00 6.13
CA ARG A 291 4.68 27.67 6.73
C ARG A 291 3.24 27.21 6.90
N LEU A 292 2.32 28.07 7.35
CA LEU A 292 0.89 27.76 7.43
C LEU A 292 0.29 27.40 6.07
N SER A 293 0.67 28.10 4.99
CA SER A 293 0.27 27.75 3.62
C SER A 293 0.77 26.37 3.20
N ARG A 294 2.02 26.02 3.56
CA ARG A 294 2.58 24.68 3.30
C ARG A 294 1.86 23.59 4.10
N ILE A 295 1.55 23.85 5.36
CA ILE A 295 0.79 22.97 6.25
C ILE A 295 -0.57 22.66 5.62
N TYR A 296 -1.29 23.66 5.12
CA TYR A 296 -2.56 23.44 4.42
C TYR A 296 -2.40 22.49 3.22
N GLY A 297 -1.37 22.69 2.40
CA GLY A 297 -1.07 21.78 1.27
C GLY A 297 -0.75 20.34 1.70
N ASN A 298 0.00 20.18 2.78
CA ASN A 298 0.31 18.87 3.33
C ASN A 298 -0.93 18.18 3.89
N ILE A 299 -1.81 18.90 4.59
CA ILE A 299 -3.08 18.36 5.10
C ILE A 299 -3.96 17.88 3.94
N GLN A 300 -4.05 18.62 2.84
CA GLN A 300 -4.82 18.18 1.66
C GLN A 300 -4.27 16.88 1.04
N LYS A 301 -2.95 16.75 0.94
CA LYS A 301 -2.32 15.50 0.47
C LYS A 301 -2.60 14.33 1.41
N ALA A 302 -2.53 14.56 2.73
CA ALA A 302 -2.86 13.54 3.71
C ALA A 302 -4.33 13.13 3.65
N MET A 303 -5.24 14.08 3.46
CA MET A 303 -6.66 13.77 3.34
C MET A 303 -6.96 12.89 2.13
N ALA A 304 -6.31 13.16 0.98
CA ALA A 304 -6.42 12.31 -0.20
C ALA A 304 -5.85 10.90 0.04
N ALA A 305 -4.72 10.78 0.74
CA ALA A 305 -4.16 9.50 1.14
C ALA A 305 -5.07 8.77 2.15
N ALA A 306 -5.62 9.50 3.13
CA ALA A 306 -6.57 8.96 4.11
C ALA A 306 -7.82 8.39 3.44
N GLU A 307 -8.35 9.06 2.42
CA GLU A 307 -9.50 8.57 1.67
C GLU A 307 -9.21 7.21 1.03
N ARG A 308 -8.05 7.05 0.40
CA ARG A 308 -7.63 5.76 -0.20
C ARG A 308 -7.40 4.67 0.86
N VAL A 309 -6.72 5.00 1.95
CA VAL A 309 -6.47 4.04 3.05
C VAL A 309 -7.78 3.59 3.70
N PHE A 310 -8.69 4.52 3.99
CA PHE A 310 -9.98 4.19 4.58
C PHE A 310 -10.92 3.50 3.60
N SER A 311 -10.80 3.73 2.29
CA SER A 311 -11.57 2.97 1.31
C SER A 311 -11.23 1.48 1.37
N VAL A 312 -9.97 1.11 1.64
CA VAL A 312 -9.58 -0.30 1.87
C VAL A 312 -10.17 -0.84 3.17
N LEU A 313 -10.12 -0.07 4.26
CA LEU A 313 -10.67 -0.49 5.55
C LEU A 313 -12.18 -0.65 5.53
N ASP A 314 -12.87 0.17 4.74
CA ASP A 314 -14.34 0.17 4.60
C ASP A 314 -14.83 -0.78 3.51
N GLU A 315 -13.92 -1.37 2.72
CA GLU A 315 -14.27 -2.32 1.65
C GLU A 315 -15.08 -3.47 2.22
N LYS A 316 -16.23 -3.74 1.62
CA LYS A 316 -17.05 -4.87 2.00
C LYS A 316 -16.51 -6.13 1.35
N THR A 317 -16.41 -7.19 2.11
CA THR A 317 -16.07 -8.50 1.58
C THR A 317 -17.27 -9.04 0.82
N ASP A 318 -17.09 -9.46 -0.44
CA ASP A 318 -18.16 -10.07 -1.26
C ASP A 318 -18.65 -11.37 -0.63
N ILE A 319 -17.79 -12.07 0.14
CA ILE A 319 -18.07 -13.31 0.82
C ILE A 319 -18.17 -13.05 2.31
N VAL A 320 -19.34 -13.25 2.86
CA VAL A 320 -19.62 -13.05 4.29
C VAL A 320 -20.03 -14.38 4.92
N GLU A 321 -19.37 -14.74 6.00
CA GLU A 321 -19.82 -15.87 6.82
C GLU A 321 -21.13 -15.51 7.51
N LYS A 322 -22.07 -16.47 7.58
CA LYS A 322 -23.30 -16.28 8.34
C LYS A 322 -22.97 -16.21 9.83
N GLU A 323 -23.73 -15.44 10.60
CA GLU A 323 -23.51 -15.30 12.06
C GLU A 323 -23.59 -16.64 12.82
N ASN A 324 -24.34 -17.59 12.28
CA ASN A 324 -24.51 -18.93 12.82
C ASN A 324 -23.79 -20.01 12.00
N ALA A 325 -22.74 -19.65 11.23
CA ALA A 325 -21.94 -20.59 10.49
C ALA A 325 -21.33 -21.65 11.42
N THR A 326 -21.44 -22.90 11.03
CA THR A 326 -20.93 -24.05 11.80
C THR A 326 -19.57 -24.51 11.29
N GLU A 327 -18.82 -25.24 12.10
CA GLU A 327 -17.59 -25.87 11.63
C GLU A 327 -17.89 -27.14 10.82
N LEU A 328 -17.24 -27.29 9.66
CA LEU A 328 -17.26 -28.51 8.86
C LEU A 328 -16.29 -29.55 9.49
N LYS A 329 -16.80 -30.39 10.40
CA LYS A 329 -15.94 -31.24 11.25
C LYS A 329 -15.37 -32.46 10.52
N ALA A 330 -16.21 -33.38 10.10
CA ALA A 330 -15.81 -34.61 9.41
C ALA A 330 -16.24 -34.56 7.95
N VAL A 331 -15.33 -34.80 7.02
CA VAL A 331 -15.60 -34.79 5.58
C VAL A 331 -15.22 -36.13 5.01
N ILE A 332 -16.21 -36.78 4.35
CA ILE A 332 -16.01 -37.98 3.54
C ILE A 332 -15.57 -37.56 2.14
N GLY A 333 -16.14 -36.45 1.62
CA GLY A 333 -15.74 -35.81 0.38
C GLY A 333 -16.75 -35.95 -0.76
N LYS A 334 -18.03 -36.25 -0.49
CA LYS A 334 -19.09 -36.14 -1.51
C LYS A 334 -19.33 -34.68 -1.84
N VAL A 335 -19.45 -34.32 -3.13
CA VAL A 335 -19.66 -32.94 -3.57
C VAL A 335 -20.84 -32.87 -4.54
N ASP A 336 -21.80 -31.99 -4.24
CA ASP A 336 -22.99 -31.79 -5.08
C ASP A 336 -23.14 -30.31 -5.46
N PHE A 337 -23.21 -30.02 -6.76
CA PHE A 337 -23.64 -28.72 -7.30
C PHE A 337 -25.11 -28.84 -7.70
N LYS A 338 -25.96 -27.95 -7.20
CA LYS A 338 -27.41 -27.97 -7.51
C LYS A 338 -27.83 -26.64 -8.12
N ALA A 339 -28.12 -26.63 -9.41
CA ALA A 339 -28.60 -25.51 -10.22
C ALA A 339 -27.68 -24.26 -10.07
N VAL A 340 -26.37 -24.47 -10.05
CA VAL A 340 -25.40 -23.41 -9.76
C VAL A 340 -25.21 -22.49 -10.97
N THR A 341 -25.51 -21.21 -10.77
CA THR A 341 -25.28 -20.14 -11.75
C THR A 341 -24.32 -19.11 -11.16
N PHE A 342 -23.32 -18.71 -11.94
CA PHE A 342 -22.27 -17.78 -11.49
C PHE A 342 -21.91 -16.75 -12.54
N LYS A 343 -21.54 -15.53 -12.06
CA LYS A 343 -21.00 -14.42 -12.85
C LYS A 343 -19.95 -13.65 -12.05
N TYR A 344 -18.87 -13.24 -12.71
CA TYR A 344 -17.88 -12.35 -12.09
C TYR A 344 -18.35 -10.88 -12.07
N ASN A 345 -19.11 -10.48 -13.08
CA ASN A 345 -19.68 -9.15 -13.25
C ASN A 345 -21.17 -9.27 -13.57
N GLU A 346 -21.92 -8.19 -13.38
CA GLU A 346 -23.37 -8.22 -13.63
C GLU A 346 -23.79 -8.56 -15.06
N ASN A 347 -22.91 -8.32 -16.04
CA ASN A 347 -23.23 -8.37 -17.47
C ASN A 347 -22.99 -9.74 -18.13
N GLU A 348 -22.21 -10.65 -17.51
CA GLU A 348 -21.80 -11.89 -18.17
C GLU A 348 -21.96 -13.09 -17.24
N VAL A 349 -22.81 -14.04 -17.64
CA VAL A 349 -23.01 -15.31 -16.92
C VAL A 349 -21.94 -16.30 -17.41
N ILE A 350 -21.07 -16.71 -16.48
CA ILE A 350 -19.96 -17.65 -16.77
C ILE A 350 -20.37 -19.09 -16.56
N LEU A 351 -21.15 -19.39 -15.51
CA LEU A 351 -21.71 -20.73 -15.30
C LEU A 351 -23.24 -20.65 -15.29
N LYS A 352 -23.90 -21.57 -15.97
CA LYS A 352 -25.34 -21.61 -16.20
C LYS A 352 -25.91 -22.94 -15.79
N ASP A 353 -26.70 -22.97 -14.72
CA ASP A 353 -27.43 -24.13 -14.22
C ASP A 353 -26.57 -25.42 -14.13
N ILE A 354 -25.44 -25.30 -13.44
CA ILE A 354 -24.53 -26.43 -13.24
C ILE A 354 -25.15 -27.40 -12.23
N ASN A 355 -25.35 -28.63 -12.68
CA ASN A 355 -25.80 -29.76 -11.88
C ASN A 355 -24.75 -30.86 -11.97
N LEU A 356 -24.10 -31.20 -10.84
CA LEU A 356 -23.01 -32.18 -10.79
C LEU A 356 -23.02 -32.87 -9.43
N ALA A 357 -23.02 -34.22 -9.44
CA ALA A 357 -22.91 -35.02 -8.24
C ALA A 357 -21.63 -35.87 -8.31
N VAL A 358 -20.74 -35.71 -7.34
CA VAL A 358 -19.44 -36.39 -7.24
C VAL A 358 -19.41 -37.23 -5.97
N LYS A 359 -19.11 -38.51 -6.10
CA LYS A 359 -19.00 -39.43 -4.97
C LYS A 359 -17.69 -39.20 -4.21
N ALA A 360 -17.69 -39.52 -2.92
CA ALA A 360 -16.48 -39.49 -2.12
C ALA A 360 -15.39 -40.40 -2.71
N GLY A 361 -14.15 -39.86 -2.79
CA GLY A 361 -13.00 -40.57 -3.35
C GLY A 361 -12.96 -40.66 -4.89
N GLN A 362 -13.92 -40.06 -5.59
CA GLN A 362 -14.00 -40.08 -7.05
C GLN A 362 -13.07 -39.03 -7.69
N MET A 363 -12.39 -39.39 -8.77
CA MET A 363 -11.62 -38.47 -9.60
C MET A 363 -12.48 -37.97 -10.77
N VAL A 364 -12.66 -36.64 -10.82
CA VAL A 364 -13.42 -35.97 -11.89
C VAL A 364 -12.48 -35.16 -12.76
N ALA A 365 -12.39 -35.50 -14.03
CA ALA A 365 -11.67 -34.71 -15.04
C ALA A 365 -12.62 -33.69 -15.68
N ILE A 366 -12.19 -32.43 -15.72
CA ILE A 366 -12.91 -31.30 -16.30
C ILE A 366 -12.25 -30.94 -17.63
N VAL A 367 -12.94 -31.11 -18.73
CA VAL A 367 -12.44 -30.85 -20.08
C VAL A 367 -13.34 -29.85 -20.81
N GLY A 368 -12.80 -29.19 -21.84
CA GLY A 368 -13.54 -28.23 -22.66
C GLY A 368 -12.64 -27.12 -23.22
N PRO A 369 -13.15 -26.32 -24.17
CA PRO A 369 -12.38 -25.24 -24.77
C PRO A 369 -11.97 -24.17 -23.75
N SER A 370 -11.03 -23.30 -24.14
CA SER A 370 -10.68 -22.16 -23.32
C SER A 370 -11.88 -21.24 -23.11
N GLY A 371 -12.06 -20.72 -21.90
CA GLY A 371 -13.21 -19.88 -21.54
C GLY A 371 -14.52 -20.67 -21.27
N ALA A 372 -14.51 -21.99 -21.26
CA ALA A 372 -15.72 -22.80 -20.98
C ALA A 372 -16.20 -22.73 -19.51
N GLY A 373 -15.44 -22.16 -18.59
CA GLY A 373 -15.78 -22.05 -17.17
C GLY A 373 -15.10 -23.08 -16.25
N LYS A 374 -14.12 -23.85 -16.74
CA LYS A 374 -13.44 -24.93 -15.99
C LYS A 374 -12.80 -24.43 -14.68
N THR A 375 -11.99 -23.40 -14.73
CA THR A 375 -11.36 -22.82 -13.53
C THR A 375 -12.40 -22.18 -12.61
N THR A 376 -13.47 -21.64 -13.16
CA THR A 376 -14.55 -21.02 -12.38
C THR A 376 -15.29 -22.03 -11.52
N ILE A 377 -15.64 -23.21 -12.06
CA ILE A 377 -16.39 -24.23 -11.29
C ILE A 377 -15.56 -24.73 -10.09
N VAL A 378 -14.24 -24.93 -10.25
CA VAL A 378 -13.37 -25.38 -9.15
C VAL A 378 -13.10 -24.28 -8.12
N ASN A 379 -13.10 -22.99 -8.52
CA ASN A 379 -12.93 -21.86 -7.61
C ASN A 379 -14.15 -21.61 -6.70
N LEU A 380 -15.32 -22.13 -7.05
CA LEU A 380 -16.51 -22.07 -6.20
C LEU A 380 -16.43 -23.04 -5.00
N LEU A 381 -15.70 -24.16 -5.11
CA LEU A 381 -15.57 -25.16 -4.05
C LEU A 381 -14.91 -24.59 -2.77
N PRO A 382 -13.75 -23.90 -2.83
CA PRO A 382 -13.16 -23.27 -1.65
C PRO A 382 -13.87 -21.97 -1.26
N ARG A 383 -15.01 -21.69 -1.90
CA ARG A 383 -15.80 -20.49 -1.70
C ARG A 383 -14.92 -19.23 -1.85
N PHE A 384 -14.16 -19.14 -2.97
CA PHE A 384 -13.49 -17.91 -3.37
C PHE A 384 -14.48 -16.89 -3.93
N TYR A 385 -15.63 -17.39 -4.38
CA TYR A 385 -16.79 -16.65 -4.87
C TYR A 385 -18.07 -17.38 -4.43
N ASP A 386 -19.13 -16.64 -4.21
CA ASP A 386 -20.46 -17.19 -3.97
C ASP A 386 -21.26 -17.27 -5.29
N PRO A 387 -22.03 -18.34 -5.54
CA PRO A 387 -22.89 -18.43 -6.71
C PRO A 387 -24.03 -17.41 -6.63
N VAL A 388 -24.51 -16.93 -7.79
CA VAL A 388 -25.64 -16.00 -7.88
C VAL A 388 -26.98 -16.74 -7.65
N ALA A 389 -27.03 -18.01 -8.06
CA ALA A 389 -28.16 -18.90 -7.83
C ALA A 389 -27.67 -20.34 -7.66
N GLY A 390 -28.48 -21.17 -7.02
CA GLY A 390 -28.12 -22.54 -6.68
C GLY A 390 -27.26 -22.66 -5.44
N ASN A 391 -26.87 -23.88 -5.10
CA ASN A 391 -26.09 -24.18 -3.91
C ASN A 391 -25.06 -25.25 -4.17
N ILE A 392 -23.98 -25.26 -3.39
CA ILE A 392 -22.92 -26.26 -3.41
C ILE A 392 -22.90 -26.94 -2.04
N TYR A 393 -22.85 -28.27 -2.06
CA TYR A 393 -22.87 -29.08 -0.84
C TYR A 393 -21.61 -29.93 -0.76
N ILE A 394 -21.09 -30.10 0.43
CA ILE A 394 -20.07 -31.10 0.77
C ILE A 394 -20.68 -31.99 1.86
N ASP A 395 -20.79 -33.32 1.59
CA ASP A 395 -21.42 -34.30 2.48
C ASP A 395 -22.81 -33.84 2.94
N ASP A 396 -23.62 -33.36 2.02
CA ASP A 396 -24.98 -32.83 2.20
C ASP A 396 -25.06 -31.51 3.03
N VAL A 397 -23.92 -30.93 3.44
CA VAL A 397 -23.84 -29.63 4.12
C VAL A 397 -23.59 -28.52 3.10
N ASN A 398 -24.41 -27.47 3.11
CA ASN A 398 -24.21 -26.32 2.23
C ASN A 398 -22.93 -25.55 2.63
N ILE A 399 -22.01 -25.33 1.68
CA ILE A 399 -20.77 -24.58 1.95
C ILE A 399 -21.00 -23.13 2.38
N ALA A 400 -22.19 -22.57 2.11
CA ALA A 400 -22.56 -21.24 2.56
C ALA A 400 -22.88 -21.16 4.07
N ASP A 401 -23.15 -22.32 4.71
CA ASP A 401 -23.55 -22.43 6.11
C ASP A 401 -22.39 -22.80 7.06
N VAL A 402 -21.18 -22.95 6.50
CA VAL A 402 -19.98 -23.29 7.29
C VAL A 402 -18.97 -22.15 7.31
N THR A 403 -18.06 -22.19 8.30
CA THR A 403 -16.98 -21.21 8.37
C THR A 403 -15.97 -21.43 7.24
N LEU A 404 -15.46 -20.35 6.66
CA LEU A 404 -14.50 -20.43 5.54
C LEU A 404 -13.21 -21.15 5.95
N ALA A 405 -12.79 -21.00 7.20
CA ALA A 405 -11.59 -21.66 7.72
C ALA A 405 -11.78 -23.19 7.72
N SER A 406 -12.87 -23.71 8.29
CA SER A 406 -13.14 -25.14 8.34
C SER A 406 -13.35 -25.75 6.95
N LEU A 407 -13.99 -25.02 6.03
CA LEU A 407 -14.17 -25.45 4.64
C LEU A 407 -12.82 -25.57 3.91
N ARG A 408 -12.02 -24.50 3.94
CA ARG A 408 -10.73 -24.44 3.23
C ARG A 408 -9.67 -25.37 3.80
N GLU A 409 -9.77 -25.70 5.06
CA GLU A 409 -8.92 -26.73 5.69
C GLU A 409 -9.10 -28.11 5.00
N LYS A 410 -10.33 -28.47 4.61
CA LYS A 410 -10.65 -29.75 3.99
C LYS A 410 -10.36 -29.80 2.47
N ILE A 411 -10.00 -28.67 1.87
CA ILE A 411 -9.74 -28.54 0.43
C ILE A 411 -8.26 -28.22 0.21
N GLY A 412 -7.58 -29.00 -0.63
CA GLY A 412 -6.22 -28.75 -1.13
C GLY A 412 -6.25 -28.26 -2.57
N ILE A 413 -5.39 -27.31 -2.90
CA ILE A 413 -5.29 -26.77 -4.26
C ILE A 413 -3.83 -26.86 -4.72
N VAL A 414 -3.61 -27.45 -5.89
CA VAL A 414 -2.36 -27.39 -6.63
C VAL A 414 -2.61 -26.56 -7.89
N PRO A 415 -2.20 -25.28 -7.90
CA PRO A 415 -2.46 -24.38 -9.03
C PRO A 415 -1.54 -24.65 -10.20
N GLN A 416 -1.96 -24.21 -11.40
CA GLN A 416 -1.17 -24.26 -12.64
C GLN A 416 0.17 -23.54 -12.49
N GLU A 417 0.15 -22.29 -12.03
CA GLU A 417 1.36 -21.55 -11.69
C GLU A 417 1.70 -21.75 -10.21
N THR A 418 2.76 -22.50 -9.97
CA THR A 418 3.23 -22.76 -8.61
C THR A 418 3.88 -21.53 -8.01
N VAL A 419 3.27 -20.98 -6.97
CA VAL A 419 3.82 -19.87 -6.18
C VAL A 419 4.47 -20.42 -4.92
N LEU A 420 5.77 -20.16 -4.78
CA LEU A 420 6.53 -20.42 -3.56
C LEU A 420 6.86 -19.09 -2.87
N PHE A 421 6.78 -19.09 -1.54
CA PHE A 421 7.15 -17.92 -0.75
C PHE A 421 8.67 -17.82 -0.62
N ASN A 422 9.17 -16.59 -0.50
CA ASN A 422 10.57 -16.38 -0.18
C ASN A 422 10.88 -16.96 1.21
N GLY A 423 11.87 -17.84 1.28
CA GLY A 423 12.23 -18.59 2.47
C GLY A 423 12.92 -19.90 2.09
N SER A 424 13.02 -20.82 3.05
CA SER A 424 13.59 -22.14 2.82
C SER A 424 12.60 -23.10 2.14
N ILE A 425 13.11 -24.20 1.60
CA ILE A 425 12.28 -25.30 1.11
C ILE A 425 11.44 -25.87 2.25
N TYR A 426 12.04 -26.01 3.44
CA TYR A 426 11.35 -26.48 4.65
C TYR A 426 10.12 -25.62 4.96
N ASP A 427 10.29 -24.29 5.04
CA ASP A 427 9.19 -23.34 5.34
C ASP A 427 8.07 -23.44 4.31
N ASN A 428 8.42 -23.63 3.04
CA ASN A 428 7.45 -23.77 1.96
C ASN A 428 6.63 -25.04 2.04
N ILE A 429 7.19 -26.16 2.49
CA ILE A 429 6.45 -27.40 2.70
C ILE A 429 5.63 -27.31 3.99
N LEU A 430 6.23 -26.80 5.09
CA LEU A 430 5.60 -26.61 6.39
C LEU A 430 4.34 -25.71 6.31
N TYR A 431 4.29 -24.82 5.31
CA TYR A 431 3.11 -23.97 5.08
C TYR A 431 1.81 -24.76 4.85
N GLY A 432 1.89 -26.04 4.51
CA GLY A 432 0.74 -26.95 4.40
C GLY A 432 0.09 -27.23 5.75
N ASP A 433 0.90 -27.41 6.79
CA ASP A 433 0.49 -27.53 8.20
C ASP A 433 1.61 -27.01 9.09
N LEU A 434 1.38 -25.83 9.71
CA LEU A 434 2.38 -25.16 10.56
C LEU A 434 2.66 -25.90 11.88
N THR A 435 1.86 -26.91 12.22
CA THR A 435 2.02 -27.73 13.44
C THR A 435 2.77 -29.03 13.19
N ALA A 436 3.08 -29.33 11.92
CA ALA A 436 3.74 -30.57 11.51
C ALA A 436 5.19 -30.66 12.04
N THR A 437 5.60 -31.90 12.36
CA THR A 437 6.98 -32.20 12.75
C THR A 437 7.92 -32.22 11.55
N THR A 438 9.21 -32.18 11.82
CA THR A 438 10.23 -32.27 10.74
C THR A 438 10.14 -33.61 9.98
N GLU A 439 9.80 -34.69 10.69
CA GLU A 439 9.62 -36.02 10.10
C GLU A 439 8.43 -36.06 9.15
N GLU A 440 7.33 -35.39 9.50
CA GLU A 440 6.15 -35.27 8.63
C GLU A 440 6.43 -34.43 7.39
N VAL A 441 7.16 -33.33 7.53
CA VAL A 441 7.62 -32.51 6.40
C VAL A 441 8.49 -33.33 5.45
N MET A 442 9.45 -34.12 5.99
CA MET A 442 10.31 -34.98 5.18
C MET A 442 9.52 -36.12 4.53
N ALA A 443 8.54 -36.71 5.22
CA ALA A 443 7.67 -37.73 4.67
C ALA A 443 6.83 -37.21 3.49
N ALA A 444 6.26 -36.00 3.65
CA ALA A 444 5.53 -35.32 2.57
C ALA A 444 6.43 -35.02 1.36
N ALA A 445 7.68 -34.58 1.59
CA ALA A 445 8.65 -34.35 0.55
C ALA A 445 9.03 -35.65 -0.21
N LYS A 446 9.18 -36.78 0.52
CA LYS A 446 9.45 -38.09 -0.11
C LYS A 446 8.25 -38.55 -0.94
N ALA A 447 7.04 -38.43 -0.42
CA ALA A 447 5.83 -38.79 -1.16
C ALA A 447 5.65 -37.95 -2.45
N ALA A 448 6.08 -36.68 -2.41
CA ALA A 448 6.07 -35.77 -3.57
C ALA A 448 7.29 -35.94 -4.50
N ASN A 449 8.14 -36.94 -4.33
CA ASN A 449 9.39 -37.13 -5.07
C ASN A 449 10.33 -35.89 -5.01
N ALA A 450 10.26 -35.12 -3.92
CA ALA A 450 11.05 -33.90 -3.74
C ALA A 450 12.32 -34.15 -2.90
N HIS A 451 12.33 -35.14 -2.03
CA HIS A 451 13.41 -35.41 -1.07
C HIS A 451 14.78 -35.52 -1.72
N ASP A 452 14.91 -36.29 -2.80
CA ASP A 452 16.21 -36.61 -3.39
C ASP A 452 16.91 -35.38 -3.96
N PHE A 453 16.19 -34.54 -4.71
CA PHE A 453 16.78 -33.29 -5.20
C PHE A 453 17.07 -32.29 -4.09
N ILE A 454 16.24 -32.28 -3.02
CA ILE A 454 16.48 -31.41 -1.85
C ILE A 454 17.79 -31.81 -1.16
N MET A 455 18.04 -33.10 -0.96
CA MET A 455 19.26 -33.60 -0.33
C MET A 455 20.53 -33.37 -1.15
N GLN A 456 20.41 -33.15 -2.46
CA GLN A 456 21.52 -32.78 -3.34
C GLN A 456 21.89 -31.30 -3.25
N MET A 457 21.06 -30.46 -2.64
CA MET A 457 21.36 -29.04 -2.44
C MET A 457 22.29 -28.83 -1.25
N ALA A 458 23.15 -27.81 -1.29
CA ALA A 458 24.16 -27.56 -0.25
C ALA A 458 23.56 -27.42 1.15
N ASP A 459 22.44 -26.70 1.27
CA ASP A 459 21.75 -26.46 2.55
C ASP A 459 20.51 -27.35 2.71
N GLN A 460 20.33 -28.36 1.85
CA GLN A 460 19.22 -29.31 1.89
C GLN A 460 17.86 -28.61 2.08
N TYR A 461 17.07 -28.99 3.09
CA TYR A 461 15.79 -28.39 3.39
C TYR A 461 15.85 -26.91 3.78
N GLN A 462 17.00 -26.42 4.25
CA GLN A 462 17.20 -25.01 4.61
C GLN A 462 17.62 -24.13 3.42
N THR A 463 17.74 -24.72 2.23
CA THR A 463 18.09 -24.00 1.00
C THR A 463 17.09 -22.86 0.73
N GLN A 464 17.61 -21.63 0.60
CA GLN A 464 16.83 -20.44 0.29
C GLN A 464 16.51 -20.38 -1.20
N ILE A 465 15.22 -20.41 -1.53
CA ILE A 465 14.74 -20.56 -2.92
C ILE A 465 14.58 -19.25 -3.70
N GLY A 466 14.72 -18.11 -3.03
CA GLY A 466 14.57 -16.79 -3.64
C GLY A 466 13.12 -16.41 -3.94
N GLU A 467 12.94 -15.25 -4.55
CA GLU A 467 11.61 -14.73 -4.88
C GLU A 467 10.88 -15.68 -5.85
N ARG A 468 9.65 -16.09 -5.47
CA ARG A 468 8.81 -17.04 -6.22
C ARG A 468 9.51 -18.35 -6.61
N GLY A 469 10.54 -18.75 -5.87
CA GLY A 469 11.29 -19.98 -6.17
C GLY A 469 12.17 -19.88 -7.43
N SER A 470 12.71 -18.70 -7.73
CA SER A 470 13.49 -18.43 -8.95
C SER A 470 14.76 -19.30 -9.10
N LYS A 471 15.26 -19.88 -7.99
CA LYS A 471 16.43 -20.78 -8.02
C LYS A 471 16.08 -22.24 -8.32
N LEU A 472 14.79 -22.57 -8.49
CA LEU A 472 14.32 -23.92 -8.72
C LEU A 472 13.81 -24.10 -10.15
N SER A 473 13.94 -25.32 -10.69
CA SER A 473 13.30 -25.69 -11.96
C SER A 473 11.76 -25.74 -11.80
N GLY A 474 11.02 -25.71 -12.91
CA GLY A 474 9.56 -25.81 -12.91
C GLY A 474 9.05 -27.05 -12.16
N GLY A 475 9.63 -28.22 -12.48
CA GLY A 475 9.27 -29.49 -11.84
C GLY A 475 9.65 -29.55 -10.35
N GLN A 476 10.75 -28.91 -9.93
CA GLN A 476 11.13 -28.82 -8.52
C GLN A 476 10.12 -27.97 -7.75
N ARG A 477 9.75 -26.79 -8.28
CA ARG A 477 8.72 -25.94 -7.65
C ARG A 477 7.42 -26.70 -7.47
N GLN A 478 7.00 -27.43 -8.48
CA GLN A 478 5.73 -28.15 -8.48
C GLN A 478 5.74 -29.30 -7.47
N ARG A 479 6.84 -30.09 -7.37
CA ARG A 479 6.98 -31.14 -6.36
C ARG A 479 6.94 -30.57 -4.94
N ILE A 480 7.49 -29.37 -4.68
CA ILE A 480 7.36 -28.69 -3.39
C ILE A 480 5.88 -28.30 -3.12
N ALA A 481 5.16 -27.80 -4.12
CA ALA A 481 3.74 -27.48 -3.95
C ALA A 481 2.88 -28.73 -3.70
N ILE A 482 3.21 -29.85 -4.35
CA ILE A 482 2.57 -31.15 -4.10
C ILE A 482 2.89 -31.62 -2.66
N ALA A 483 4.16 -31.50 -2.21
CA ALA A 483 4.54 -31.83 -0.83
C ALA A 483 3.74 -30.99 0.19
N ARG A 484 3.54 -29.71 -0.06
CA ARG A 484 2.67 -28.81 0.74
C ARG A 484 1.23 -29.35 0.78
N ALA A 485 0.68 -29.79 -0.34
CA ALA A 485 -0.68 -30.33 -0.42
C ALA A 485 -0.79 -31.71 0.28
N ILE A 486 0.25 -32.56 0.19
CA ILE A 486 0.32 -33.84 0.91
C ILE A 486 0.34 -33.62 2.43
N LEU A 487 1.16 -32.69 2.91
CA LEU A 487 1.29 -32.37 4.32
C LEU A 487 -0.04 -31.87 4.91
N LYS A 488 -0.76 -31.03 4.17
CA LYS A 488 -2.11 -30.54 4.53
C LYS A 488 -3.13 -31.67 4.67
N ASN A 489 -2.96 -32.77 3.94
CA ASN A 489 -3.82 -33.96 3.94
C ASN A 489 -5.34 -33.67 3.77
N PRO A 490 -5.76 -32.95 2.74
CA PRO A 490 -7.16 -32.60 2.52
C PRO A 490 -7.98 -33.78 2.03
N ARG A 491 -9.32 -33.73 2.20
CA ARG A 491 -10.25 -34.75 1.67
C ARG A 491 -10.68 -34.45 0.23
N ILE A 492 -10.66 -33.19 -0.15
CA ILE A 492 -11.01 -32.74 -1.52
C ILE A 492 -9.79 -32.07 -2.12
N LEU A 493 -9.46 -32.42 -3.36
CA LEU A 493 -8.34 -31.86 -4.11
C LEU A 493 -8.84 -31.13 -5.36
N ILE A 494 -8.19 -30.01 -5.64
CA ILE A 494 -8.32 -29.25 -6.88
C ILE A 494 -6.95 -29.18 -7.53
N LEU A 495 -6.84 -29.74 -8.73
CA LEU A 495 -5.61 -29.79 -9.51
C LEU A 495 -5.83 -29.03 -10.82
N ASP A 496 -5.12 -27.93 -11.02
CA ASP A 496 -5.21 -27.12 -12.24
C ASP A 496 -3.91 -27.30 -13.05
N GLU A 497 -3.99 -27.99 -14.17
CA GLU A 497 -2.97 -28.22 -15.21
C GLU A 497 -1.50 -28.24 -14.73
N ALA A 498 -1.21 -29.13 -13.81
CA ALA A 498 0.04 -29.11 -13.07
C ALA A 498 1.33 -29.46 -13.87
N THR A 499 1.33 -29.68 -15.21
CA THR A 499 2.49 -30.26 -15.90
C THR A 499 2.84 -29.69 -17.29
N SER A 500 2.24 -28.58 -17.73
CA SER A 500 2.28 -28.12 -19.14
C SER A 500 3.64 -27.59 -19.66
N ALA A 501 4.66 -27.44 -18.82
CA ALA A 501 5.96 -26.84 -19.22
C ALA A 501 7.19 -27.59 -18.66
N LEU A 502 7.07 -28.92 -18.42
CA LEU A 502 8.11 -29.73 -17.83
C LEU A 502 8.84 -30.61 -18.87
N ASP A 503 10.09 -30.92 -18.61
CA ASP A 503 10.81 -31.99 -19.28
C ASP A 503 10.21 -33.36 -18.92
N THR A 504 10.39 -34.36 -19.78
CA THR A 504 9.74 -35.68 -19.67
C THR A 504 10.05 -36.41 -18.36
N GLU A 505 11.27 -36.26 -17.81
CA GLU A 505 11.65 -36.90 -16.56
C GLU A 505 10.98 -36.21 -15.36
N SER A 506 11.05 -34.90 -15.27
CA SER A 506 10.36 -34.11 -14.25
C SER A 506 8.84 -34.32 -14.29
N GLU A 507 8.28 -34.43 -15.48
CA GLU A 507 6.87 -34.72 -15.69
C GLU A 507 6.44 -36.04 -15.05
N LYS A 508 7.20 -37.12 -15.30
CA LYS A 508 6.91 -38.45 -14.73
C LYS A 508 6.94 -38.44 -13.21
N LEU A 509 7.92 -37.74 -12.61
CA LEU A 509 8.05 -37.60 -11.15
C LEU A 509 6.91 -36.78 -10.55
N VAL A 510 6.45 -35.73 -11.24
CA VAL A 510 5.32 -34.91 -10.83
C VAL A 510 4.02 -35.71 -10.93
N GLN A 511 3.81 -36.46 -12.03
CA GLN A 511 2.64 -37.28 -12.21
C GLN A 511 2.52 -38.37 -11.13
N ASP A 512 3.60 -39.10 -10.85
CA ASP A 512 3.64 -40.09 -9.76
C ASP A 512 3.32 -39.47 -8.39
N ALA A 513 3.81 -38.25 -8.13
CA ALA A 513 3.48 -37.52 -6.92
C ALA A 513 2.00 -37.10 -6.85
N LEU A 514 1.41 -36.68 -7.97
CA LEU A 514 -0.02 -36.35 -8.07
C LEU A 514 -0.90 -37.60 -7.88
N ASP A 515 -0.52 -38.72 -8.51
CA ASP A 515 -1.25 -39.99 -8.38
C ASP A 515 -1.27 -40.43 -6.91
N LYS A 516 -0.15 -40.36 -6.20
CA LYS A 516 -0.08 -40.63 -4.76
C LYS A 516 -0.94 -39.65 -3.94
N LEU A 517 -0.93 -38.38 -4.32
CA LEU A 517 -1.73 -37.35 -3.64
C LEU A 517 -3.23 -37.60 -3.82
N MET A 518 -3.70 -38.12 -4.97
CA MET A 518 -5.12 -38.34 -5.27
C MET A 518 -5.70 -39.56 -4.56
N VAL A 519 -4.91 -40.54 -4.16
CA VAL A 519 -5.41 -41.79 -3.55
C VAL A 519 -6.31 -41.53 -2.36
N GLY A 520 -7.56 -42.05 -2.42
CA GLY A 520 -8.54 -41.94 -1.34
C GLY A 520 -9.13 -40.54 -1.12
N ARG A 521 -8.97 -39.62 -2.06
CA ARG A 521 -9.49 -38.26 -2.03
C ARG A 521 -10.40 -37.98 -3.20
N THR A 522 -11.42 -37.14 -2.97
CA THR A 522 -12.24 -36.63 -4.07
C THR A 522 -11.43 -35.55 -4.82
N SER A 523 -11.17 -35.78 -6.11
CA SER A 523 -10.25 -34.96 -6.89
C SER A 523 -10.93 -34.31 -8.09
N PHE A 524 -10.85 -32.99 -8.19
CA PHE A 524 -11.27 -32.22 -9.37
C PHE A 524 -10.03 -31.83 -10.15
N VAL A 525 -9.89 -32.30 -11.37
CA VAL A 525 -8.70 -32.10 -12.20
C VAL A 525 -9.08 -31.37 -13.48
N ILE A 526 -8.58 -30.16 -13.69
CA ILE A 526 -8.68 -29.51 -15.00
C ILE A 526 -7.65 -30.18 -15.88
N ALA A 527 -8.15 -31.05 -16.78
CA ALA A 527 -7.32 -31.97 -17.54
C ALA A 527 -6.96 -31.40 -18.91
N HIS A 528 -5.64 -31.31 -19.15
CA HIS A 528 -5.04 -30.99 -20.45
C HIS A 528 -4.22 -32.15 -21.02
N ARG A 529 -4.17 -33.29 -20.28
CA ARG A 529 -3.41 -34.48 -20.68
C ARG A 529 -4.29 -35.71 -20.77
N LEU A 530 -3.97 -36.53 -21.78
CA LEU A 530 -4.70 -37.76 -22.03
C LEU A 530 -4.60 -38.76 -20.85
N SER A 531 -3.41 -38.89 -20.25
CA SER A 531 -3.19 -39.80 -19.11
C SER A 531 -4.13 -39.50 -17.95
N THR A 532 -4.32 -38.25 -17.62
CA THR A 532 -5.21 -37.78 -16.56
C THR A 532 -6.67 -38.03 -16.88
N ILE A 533 -7.07 -37.85 -18.15
CA ILE A 533 -8.43 -38.07 -18.61
C ILE A 533 -8.78 -39.56 -18.58
N LEU A 534 -7.83 -40.44 -18.99
CA LEU A 534 -8.02 -41.87 -19.00
C LEU A 534 -8.12 -42.50 -17.60
N GLN A 535 -7.52 -41.89 -16.59
CA GLN A 535 -7.58 -42.36 -15.20
C GLN A 535 -8.82 -41.86 -14.45
N ALA A 536 -9.56 -40.90 -15.01
CA ALA A 536 -10.71 -40.32 -14.34
C ALA A 536 -11.89 -41.28 -14.23
N ASP A 537 -12.51 -41.37 -13.05
CA ASP A 537 -13.74 -42.12 -12.83
C ASP A 537 -14.92 -41.45 -13.54
N MET A 538 -14.88 -40.15 -13.71
CA MET A 538 -15.88 -39.36 -14.40
C MET A 538 -15.23 -38.19 -15.16
N ILE A 539 -15.66 -37.98 -16.38
CA ILE A 539 -15.28 -36.81 -17.18
C ILE A 539 -16.50 -35.93 -17.34
N ILE A 540 -16.34 -34.63 -17.10
CA ILE A 540 -17.33 -33.61 -17.40
C ILE A 540 -16.80 -32.71 -18.52
N VAL A 541 -17.64 -32.53 -19.54
CA VAL A 541 -17.32 -31.69 -20.69
C VAL A 541 -18.07 -30.38 -20.58
N MET A 542 -17.32 -29.29 -20.52
CA MET A 542 -17.88 -27.96 -20.39
C MET A 542 -17.83 -27.18 -21.70
N GLU A 543 -18.95 -26.58 -22.07
CA GLU A 543 -19.04 -25.63 -23.18
C GLU A 543 -19.90 -24.43 -22.77
N LYS A 544 -19.43 -23.21 -23.03
CA LYS A 544 -20.16 -21.94 -22.78
C LYS A 544 -20.83 -21.85 -21.41
N GLY A 545 -20.14 -22.36 -20.39
CA GLY A 545 -20.59 -22.31 -19.00
C GLY A 545 -21.62 -23.38 -18.60
N GLN A 546 -21.78 -24.42 -19.38
CA GLN A 546 -22.69 -25.55 -19.08
C GLN A 546 -21.92 -26.88 -19.15
N ILE A 547 -22.38 -27.86 -18.40
CA ILE A 547 -21.96 -29.26 -18.56
C ILE A 547 -22.81 -29.84 -19.69
N VAL A 548 -22.16 -30.15 -20.82
CA VAL A 548 -22.86 -30.66 -22.02
C VAL A 548 -22.80 -32.20 -22.12
N GLU A 549 -21.73 -32.80 -21.58
CA GLU A 549 -21.56 -34.25 -21.53
C GLU A 549 -20.93 -34.64 -20.18
N GLN A 550 -21.32 -35.81 -19.67
CA GLN A 550 -20.68 -36.43 -18.50
C GLN A 550 -20.71 -37.93 -18.60
N GLY A 551 -19.65 -38.62 -18.20
CA GLY A 551 -19.54 -40.06 -18.23
C GLY A 551 -18.10 -40.55 -18.15
N SER A 552 -17.87 -41.83 -18.34
CA SER A 552 -16.55 -42.42 -18.48
C SER A 552 -15.94 -42.12 -19.86
N HIS A 553 -14.63 -42.31 -20.01
CA HIS A 553 -13.94 -42.16 -21.30
C HIS A 553 -14.58 -42.97 -22.42
N GLU A 554 -14.91 -44.24 -22.15
CA GLU A 554 -15.49 -45.13 -23.15
C GLU A 554 -16.92 -44.73 -23.54
N GLU A 555 -17.72 -44.29 -22.57
CA GLU A 555 -19.09 -43.82 -22.82
C GLU A 555 -19.10 -42.58 -23.70
N LEU A 556 -18.25 -41.60 -23.37
CA LEU A 556 -18.18 -40.33 -24.09
C LEU A 556 -17.61 -40.48 -25.52
N LEU A 557 -16.69 -41.43 -25.74
CA LEU A 557 -16.23 -41.73 -27.09
C LEU A 557 -17.31 -42.34 -27.96
N LYS A 558 -18.19 -43.21 -27.39
CA LYS A 558 -19.31 -43.81 -28.10
C LYS A 558 -20.40 -42.82 -28.49
N LEU A 559 -20.57 -41.74 -27.73
CA LEU A 559 -21.51 -40.66 -28.02
C LEU A 559 -21.11 -39.83 -29.24
N ASP A 560 -19.85 -39.92 -29.69
CA ASP A 560 -19.24 -39.14 -30.79
C ASP A 560 -19.60 -37.63 -30.75
N GLY A 561 -19.69 -37.08 -29.53
CA GLY A 561 -20.05 -35.70 -29.24
C GLY A 561 -18.83 -34.76 -29.16
N LEU A 562 -18.96 -33.71 -28.36
CA LEU A 562 -17.91 -32.69 -28.17
C LEU A 562 -16.63 -33.31 -27.60
N TYR A 563 -16.74 -34.24 -26.65
CA TYR A 563 -15.61 -34.98 -26.09
C TYR A 563 -14.79 -35.70 -27.16
N SER A 564 -15.47 -36.46 -28.03
CA SER A 564 -14.82 -37.19 -29.12
C SER A 564 -14.08 -36.25 -30.06
N GLY A 565 -14.68 -35.08 -30.37
CA GLY A 565 -14.04 -34.01 -31.15
C GLY A 565 -12.78 -33.47 -30.49
N LEU A 566 -12.84 -33.12 -29.21
CA LEU A 566 -11.69 -32.63 -28.42
C LEU A 566 -10.58 -33.68 -28.33
N TYR A 567 -10.96 -34.94 -28.10
CA TYR A 567 -10.02 -36.07 -28.06
C TYR A 567 -9.27 -36.24 -29.38
N LYS A 568 -9.99 -36.22 -30.53
CA LYS A 568 -9.39 -36.33 -31.87
C LYS A 568 -8.44 -35.15 -32.19
N LEU A 569 -8.75 -33.92 -31.70
CA LEU A 569 -7.97 -32.73 -31.99
C LEU A 569 -6.72 -32.60 -31.11
N GLN A 570 -6.77 -33.04 -29.86
CA GLN A 570 -5.66 -32.85 -28.90
C GLN A 570 -4.73 -34.05 -28.78
N PHE A 571 -5.21 -35.27 -29.10
CA PHE A 571 -4.54 -36.52 -28.75
C PHE A 571 -4.41 -37.54 -29.90
N LYS A 572 -4.91 -37.25 -31.10
CA LYS A 572 -4.63 -37.93 -32.36
C LYS A 572 -3.91 -36.99 -33.32
#